data_b606d9d1a7287ec7fa025952ebc0b2bc
#
_entry.id   b606d9d1a7287ec7fa025952ebc0b2bc
#
_cell.length_a   1.000
_cell.length_b   1.000
_cell.length_c   1.000
_cell.angle_alpha   90.00
_cell.angle_beta   90.00
_cell.angle_gamma   90.00
#
_symmetry.space_group_name_H-M   'P 1'
#
loop_
_entity.id
_entity.type
_entity.pdbx_description
1 polymer ?
#
loop_
_entity_poly.entity_id
_entity_poly.type
_entity_poly.pdbx_seq_one_letter_code
_entity_poly.pdbx_strand_id
1 'polypeptide(L)'
;MGGGXAAIAAVSDLRLISRVKDAPYGAMLEVSRGQILGLTERGCSAGTTVIAENLFANVPARRKFLKRDVTETMAVSANVEKVALSHPEIAVRLITDGTVRLDTAGDGKLQSVIWAVYGKDFAGRLILLDSTYDGIRVHGAIGRSDNVRANRNAQNFFINHRYIKSKTATAALEQAYVSYMPQEKYPVCVLYLEMNPERVDVNVHPAKLEVKFSNEKPVFEAIYYAVRQALEENTTRPPLVPDRKAGAFVPSAKEAFVPVESGTAASSGRRQLSMEFGNEAPSGGTAQIRMSAAEYVSRYAGAPSTGVRDPEPQATVQRSQEEAQMLQQVQSLQQVQPLQQVQSLQQV
;
A
#
# COMPACT_ATOMS: atom_id res chain seq x y z
N MET A 1 8.87 -12.29 21.59
CA MET A 1 7.76 -12.26 20.60
C MET A 1 6.42 -12.83 21.09
N GLY A 2 6.20 -13.07 22.37
CA GLY A 2 4.98 -13.67 22.92
C GLY A 2 3.80 -12.73 23.21
N GLY A 3 3.96 -11.43 23.02
CA GLY A 3 2.95 -10.43 23.43
C GLY A 3 1.57 -10.57 22.77
N GLY A 4 1.52 -10.98 21.57
CA GLY A 4 0.27 -11.15 20.84
C GLY A 4 -0.65 -12.26 21.39
N UNK A 5 -0.29 -13.24 21.68
CA UNK A 5 -0.98 -14.26 22.14
C UNK A 5 -1.48 -13.99 23.43
N ALA A 6 -0.64 -13.42 24.28
CA ALA A 6 -1.08 -13.04 25.64
C ALA A 6 -2.18 -11.95 25.61
N ALA A 7 -2.04 -10.97 24.73
CA ALA A 7 -3.04 -9.90 24.56
C ALA A 7 -4.41 -10.44 24.13
N ILE A 8 -4.44 -11.44 23.25
CA ILE A 8 -5.69 -12.11 22.81
C ILE A 8 -6.28 -12.91 23.98
N ALA A 9 -5.43 -13.69 24.69
CA ALA A 9 -5.84 -14.49 25.84
C ALA A 9 -6.46 -13.65 26.97
N ALA A 10 -5.96 -12.41 27.15
CA ALA A 10 -6.48 -11.50 28.17
C ALA A 10 -7.94 -11.09 27.93
N VAL A 11 -8.41 -11.13 26.68
CA VAL A 11 -9.74 -10.61 26.28
C VAL A 11 -10.62 -11.66 25.59
N SER A 12 -10.25 -12.93 25.65
CA SER A 12 -10.99 -14.04 25.01
C SER A 12 -10.88 -15.32 25.83
N ASP A 13 -11.60 -16.33 25.43
CA ASP A 13 -11.37 -17.71 25.83
C ASP A 13 -10.44 -18.34 24.79
N LEU A 14 -9.25 -18.70 25.20
CA LEU A 14 -8.19 -19.13 24.29
C LEU A 14 -7.74 -20.55 24.61
N ARG A 15 -7.67 -21.41 23.59
CA ARG A 15 -7.03 -22.73 23.67
C ARG A 15 -5.86 -22.77 22.68
N LEU A 16 -4.70 -23.16 23.19
CA LEU A 16 -3.50 -23.33 22.39
C LEU A 16 -3.10 -24.81 22.47
N ILE A 17 -3.08 -25.49 21.34
CA ILE A 17 -2.74 -26.90 21.24
C ILE A 17 -1.48 -26.99 20.37
N SER A 18 -0.43 -27.60 20.88
CA SER A 18 0.83 -27.66 20.14
C SER A 18 1.55 -28.98 20.36
N ARG A 19 2.13 -29.52 19.28
CA ARG A 19 2.97 -30.72 19.34
C ARG A 19 4.20 -30.55 18.44
N VAL A 20 5.35 -30.82 18.98
CA VAL A 20 6.60 -30.92 18.21
C VAL A 20 6.57 -32.21 17.40
N LYS A 21 7.15 -32.21 16.21
CA LYS A 21 7.08 -33.30 15.22
C LYS A 21 7.40 -34.68 15.83
N ASP A 22 8.42 -34.77 16.66
CA ASP A 22 8.94 -36.04 17.19
C ASP A 22 8.44 -36.36 18.60
N ALA A 23 7.55 -35.54 19.17
CA ALA A 23 6.97 -35.79 20.50
C ALA A 23 5.79 -36.78 20.40
N PRO A 24 5.65 -37.73 21.36
CA PRO A 24 4.55 -38.67 21.36
C PRO A 24 3.19 -38.01 21.61
N TYR A 25 3.18 -36.94 22.44
CA TYR A 25 1.97 -36.21 22.80
C TYR A 25 2.20 -34.70 22.59
N GLY A 26 1.11 -33.99 22.39
CA GLY A 26 1.09 -32.54 22.44
C GLY A 26 0.63 -32.01 23.80
N ALA A 27 0.66 -30.72 23.95
CA ALA A 27 0.14 -30.01 25.13
C ALA A 27 -1.01 -29.09 24.73
N MET A 28 -2.02 -28.99 25.58
CA MET A 28 -3.13 -28.03 25.44
C MET A 28 -3.13 -27.10 26.65
N LEU A 29 -2.97 -25.82 26.39
CA LEU A 29 -3.11 -24.74 27.35
C LEU A 29 -4.50 -24.11 27.19
N GLU A 30 -5.24 -23.97 28.28
CA GLU A 30 -6.53 -23.29 28.31
C GLU A 30 -6.44 -22.04 29.16
N VAL A 31 -6.88 -20.90 28.59
CA VAL A 31 -6.88 -19.60 29.25
C VAL A 31 -8.27 -18.98 29.04
N SER A 32 -8.87 -18.50 30.09
CA SER A 32 -10.11 -17.74 30.00
C SER A 32 -9.87 -16.34 30.58
N ARG A 33 -10.04 -15.33 29.73
CA ARG A 33 -9.98 -13.92 30.11
C ARG A 33 -8.73 -13.55 30.92
N GLY A 34 -7.59 -14.09 30.48
CA GLY A 34 -6.28 -13.88 31.12
C GLY A 34 -5.92 -14.82 32.24
N GLN A 35 -6.85 -15.68 32.70
CA GLN A 35 -6.58 -16.67 33.75
C GLN A 35 -6.30 -18.04 33.13
N ILE A 36 -5.16 -18.62 33.49
CA ILE A 36 -4.79 -19.97 33.06
C ILE A 36 -5.70 -20.96 33.81
N LEU A 37 -6.46 -21.75 33.07
CA LEU A 37 -7.33 -22.79 33.64
C LEU A 37 -6.60 -24.12 33.80
N GLY A 38 -5.68 -24.42 32.88
CA GLY A 38 -4.92 -25.66 32.95
C GLY A 38 -3.96 -25.87 31.80
N LEU A 39 -3.08 -26.81 32.01
CA LEU A 39 -2.16 -27.36 30.99
C LEU A 39 -2.30 -28.87 31.02
N THR A 40 -2.73 -29.48 29.94
CA THR A 40 -3.00 -30.92 29.86
C THR A 40 -2.31 -31.53 28.64
N GLU A 41 -1.98 -32.82 28.75
CA GLU A 41 -1.51 -33.58 27.59
C GLU A 41 -2.68 -33.84 26.63
N ARG A 42 -2.41 -33.80 25.33
CA ARG A 42 -3.43 -34.03 24.30
C ARG A 42 -2.84 -34.65 23.03
N GLY A 43 -3.53 -35.64 22.53
CA GLY A 43 -3.24 -36.18 21.20
C GLY A 43 -3.62 -35.16 20.13
N CYS A 44 -2.68 -34.79 19.27
CA CYS A 44 -2.90 -33.84 18.15
C CYS A 44 -1.84 -34.05 17.06
N SER A 45 -2.07 -33.52 15.88
CA SER A 45 -1.08 -33.51 14.80
C SER A 45 0.07 -32.57 15.15
N ALA A 46 1.25 -32.81 14.56
CA ALA A 46 2.40 -31.90 14.69
C ALA A 46 2.04 -30.51 14.17
N GLY A 47 2.44 -29.47 14.90
CA GLY A 47 2.11 -28.09 14.60
C GLY A 47 1.43 -27.38 15.78
N THR A 48 0.85 -26.24 15.52
CA THR A 48 0.17 -25.42 16.54
C THR A 48 -1.22 -25.01 16.07
N THR A 49 -2.22 -25.24 16.92
CA THR A 49 -3.60 -24.74 16.70
C THR A 49 -3.91 -23.73 17.80
N VAL A 50 -4.36 -22.56 17.40
CA VAL A 50 -4.83 -21.52 18.31
C VAL A 50 -6.31 -21.31 18.08
N ILE A 51 -7.12 -21.44 19.12
CA ILE A 51 -8.57 -21.23 19.09
C ILE A 51 -8.87 -20.06 20.02
N ALA A 52 -9.46 -19.01 19.50
CA ALA A 52 -9.88 -17.84 20.27
C ALA A 52 -11.39 -17.66 20.10
N GLU A 53 -12.11 -17.71 21.21
CA GLU A 53 -13.58 -17.62 21.26
C GLU A 53 -14.00 -16.48 22.19
N ASN A 54 -15.21 -15.98 22.05
CA ASN A 54 -15.82 -14.99 22.91
C ASN A 54 -14.98 -13.70 23.05
N LEU A 55 -14.43 -13.21 21.94
CA LEU A 55 -13.59 -12.01 21.91
C LEU A 55 -14.31 -10.83 22.58
N PHE A 56 -13.61 -10.16 23.52
CA PHE A 56 -14.09 -9.02 24.31
C PHE A 56 -15.28 -9.32 25.23
N ALA A 57 -15.55 -10.59 25.59
CA ALA A 57 -16.63 -10.93 26.51
C ALA A 57 -16.45 -10.24 27.90
N ASN A 58 -15.20 -10.06 28.34
CA ASN A 58 -14.88 -9.37 29.61
C ASN A 58 -14.60 -7.87 29.43
N VAL A 59 -14.72 -7.32 28.22
CA VAL A 59 -14.48 -5.89 27.94
C VAL A 59 -15.66 -5.33 27.14
N PRO A 60 -16.82 -5.09 27.79
CA PRO A 60 -18.06 -4.69 27.10
C PRO A 60 -17.90 -3.43 26.25
N ALA A 61 -17.10 -2.48 26.69
CA ALA A 61 -16.84 -1.26 25.93
C ALA A 61 -16.22 -1.59 24.55
N ARG A 62 -15.21 -2.46 24.50
CA ARG A 62 -14.59 -2.90 23.23
C ARG A 62 -15.55 -3.73 22.38
N ARG A 63 -16.36 -4.59 23.02
CA ARG A 63 -17.34 -5.41 22.31
C ARG A 63 -18.37 -4.56 21.57
N LYS A 64 -18.79 -3.44 22.14
CA LYS A 64 -19.72 -2.49 21.49
C LYS A 64 -19.14 -1.81 20.25
N PHE A 65 -17.81 -1.73 20.13
CA PHE A 65 -17.15 -1.13 18.97
C PHE A 65 -16.96 -2.10 17.80
N LEU A 66 -17.21 -3.40 18.01
CA LEU A 66 -17.17 -4.37 16.90
C LEU A 66 -18.27 -4.03 15.89
N LYS A 67 -17.88 -4.02 14.64
CA LYS A 67 -18.82 -3.80 13.53
C LYS A 67 -19.61 -5.10 13.25
N ARG A 68 -20.49 -5.04 12.27
CA ARG A 68 -21.22 -6.23 11.81
C ARG A 68 -20.23 -7.29 11.32
N ASP A 69 -20.54 -8.55 11.54
CA ASP A 69 -19.68 -9.70 11.24
C ASP A 69 -19.12 -9.65 9.81
N VAL A 70 -19.97 -9.28 8.83
CA VAL A 70 -19.53 -9.13 7.43
C VAL A 70 -18.40 -8.09 7.31
N THR A 71 -18.49 -6.97 8.02
CA THR A 71 -17.47 -5.90 7.96
C THR A 71 -16.17 -6.35 8.63
N GLU A 72 -16.25 -7.04 9.76
CA GLU A 72 -15.08 -7.58 10.46
C GLU A 72 -14.42 -8.68 9.62
N THR A 73 -15.22 -9.54 9.00
CA THR A 73 -14.75 -10.59 8.09
C THR A 73 -13.98 -10.00 6.90
N MET A 74 -14.50 -8.93 6.30
CA MET A 74 -13.81 -8.23 5.21
C MET A 74 -12.46 -7.67 5.66
N ALA A 75 -12.41 -7.10 6.88
CA ALA A 75 -11.17 -6.55 7.44
C ALA A 75 -10.13 -7.66 7.72
N VAL A 76 -10.59 -8.80 8.26
CA VAL A 76 -9.74 -9.97 8.48
C VAL A 76 -9.20 -10.50 7.15
N SER A 77 -10.09 -10.67 6.16
CA SER A 77 -9.70 -11.16 4.82
C SER A 77 -8.64 -10.26 4.19
N ALA A 78 -8.86 -8.94 4.21
CA ALA A 78 -7.89 -7.98 3.67
C ALA A 78 -6.53 -8.05 4.38
N ASN A 79 -6.49 -8.32 5.67
CA ASN A 79 -5.23 -8.48 6.39
C ASN A 79 -4.54 -9.82 6.04
N VAL A 80 -5.30 -10.90 5.95
CA VAL A 80 -4.76 -12.23 5.56
C VAL A 80 -4.21 -12.19 4.12
N GLU A 81 -4.89 -11.51 3.20
CA GLU A 81 -4.40 -11.28 1.82
C GLU A 81 -3.04 -10.58 1.81
N LYS A 82 -2.86 -9.56 2.65
CA LYS A 82 -1.57 -8.84 2.75
C LYS A 82 -0.47 -9.74 3.34
N VAL A 83 -0.81 -10.57 4.32
CA VAL A 83 0.13 -11.55 4.87
C VAL A 83 0.55 -12.56 3.80
N ALA A 84 -0.40 -13.08 3.05
CA ALA A 84 -0.12 -14.02 1.94
C ALA A 84 0.76 -13.37 0.87
N LEU A 85 0.45 -12.12 0.49
CA LEU A 85 1.28 -11.36 -0.46
C LEU A 85 2.69 -11.09 0.09
N SER A 86 2.85 -10.84 1.41
CA SER A 86 4.17 -10.56 1.98
C SER A 86 5.07 -11.80 2.07
N HIS A 87 4.47 -13.01 2.02
CA HIS A 87 5.16 -14.28 2.18
C HIS A 87 4.71 -15.30 1.14
N PRO A 88 5.10 -15.14 -0.12
CA PRO A 88 4.74 -16.08 -1.19
C PRO A 88 5.20 -17.51 -0.94
N GLU A 89 6.23 -17.69 -0.11
CA GLU A 89 6.81 -18.98 0.26
C GLU A 89 6.00 -19.74 1.31
N ILE A 90 4.95 -19.11 1.86
CA ILE A 90 4.10 -19.74 2.89
C ILE A 90 2.71 -20.00 2.30
N ALA A 91 2.24 -21.25 2.43
CA ALA A 91 0.86 -21.59 2.06
C ALA A 91 -0.11 -21.04 3.10
N VAL A 92 -1.06 -20.23 2.65
CA VAL A 92 -2.06 -19.58 3.51
C VAL A 92 -3.45 -19.98 3.04
N ARG A 93 -4.27 -20.52 3.95
CA ARG A 93 -5.67 -20.84 3.68
C ARG A 93 -6.58 -20.08 4.65
N LEU A 94 -7.52 -19.32 4.10
CA LEU A 94 -8.55 -18.61 4.87
C LEU A 94 -9.91 -19.25 4.61
N ILE A 95 -10.56 -19.67 5.68
CA ILE A 95 -11.91 -20.22 5.66
C ILE A 95 -12.83 -19.28 6.45
N THR A 96 -13.93 -18.88 5.87
CA THR A 96 -14.94 -18.02 6.50
C THR A 96 -16.30 -18.67 6.36
N ASP A 97 -16.96 -18.94 7.48
CA ASP A 97 -18.28 -19.58 7.52
C ASP A 97 -18.29 -20.90 6.69
N GLY A 98 -17.24 -21.69 6.85
CA GLY A 98 -17.07 -22.98 6.17
C GLY A 98 -16.67 -22.89 4.69
N THR A 99 -16.57 -21.67 4.13
CA THR A 99 -16.20 -21.44 2.72
C THR A 99 -14.73 -21.02 2.62
N VAL A 100 -13.96 -21.66 1.74
CA VAL A 100 -12.58 -21.27 1.44
C VAL A 100 -12.60 -19.94 0.66
N ARG A 101 -12.02 -18.89 1.24
CA ARG A 101 -11.93 -17.55 0.65
C ARG A 101 -10.58 -17.30 -0.01
N LEU A 102 -9.51 -17.87 0.54
CA LEU A 102 -8.16 -17.76 0.02
C LEU A 102 -7.47 -19.10 0.19
N ASP A 103 -6.70 -19.51 -0.80
CA ASP A 103 -5.84 -20.69 -0.73
C ASP A 103 -4.62 -20.46 -1.60
N THR A 104 -3.45 -20.27 -0.97
CA THR A 104 -2.20 -20.03 -1.68
C THR A 104 -1.28 -21.25 -1.61
N ALA A 105 -0.53 -21.48 -2.66
CA ALA A 105 0.30 -22.67 -2.80
C ALA A 105 1.55 -22.69 -1.89
N GLY A 106 2.08 -21.53 -1.51
CA GLY A 106 3.34 -21.44 -0.78
C GLY A 106 4.55 -21.86 -1.63
N ASP A 107 4.46 -21.65 -2.94
CA ASP A 107 5.49 -22.07 -3.91
C ASP A 107 6.60 -21.03 -4.12
N GLY A 108 6.59 -19.95 -3.38
CA GLY A 108 7.54 -18.85 -3.50
C GLY A 108 7.32 -17.96 -4.71
N LYS A 109 6.28 -18.18 -5.51
CA LYS A 109 6.02 -17.41 -6.73
C LYS A 109 4.97 -16.33 -6.46
N LEU A 110 5.38 -15.09 -6.62
CA LEU A 110 4.49 -13.94 -6.45
C LEU A 110 3.25 -14.03 -7.36
N GLN A 111 3.42 -14.49 -8.60
CA GLN A 111 2.31 -14.63 -9.55
C GLN A 111 1.22 -15.60 -9.05
N SER A 112 1.61 -16.71 -8.41
CA SER A 112 0.68 -17.67 -7.84
C SER A 112 -0.17 -17.05 -6.73
N VAL A 113 0.46 -16.28 -5.86
CA VAL A 113 -0.24 -15.59 -4.75
C VAL A 113 -1.15 -14.49 -5.30
N ILE A 114 -0.66 -13.66 -6.24
CA ILE A 114 -1.50 -12.62 -6.87
C ILE A 114 -2.72 -13.26 -7.55
N TRP A 115 -2.53 -14.39 -8.22
CA TRP A 115 -3.65 -15.12 -8.82
C TRP A 115 -4.67 -15.58 -7.78
N ALA A 116 -4.20 -16.12 -6.67
CA ALA A 116 -5.09 -16.58 -5.58
C ALA A 116 -5.86 -15.42 -4.93
N VAL A 117 -5.22 -14.24 -4.78
CA VAL A 117 -5.80 -13.06 -4.11
C VAL A 117 -6.73 -12.26 -5.05
N TYR A 118 -6.29 -12.00 -6.28
CA TYR A 118 -6.98 -11.06 -7.19
C TYR A 118 -7.62 -11.73 -8.42
N GLY A 119 -7.35 -13.02 -8.61
CA GLY A 119 -7.89 -13.78 -9.74
C GLY A 119 -7.02 -13.72 -11.00
N LYS A 120 -7.35 -14.60 -11.95
CA LYS A 120 -6.59 -14.84 -13.19
C LYS A 120 -6.45 -13.60 -14.07
N ASP A 121 -7.55 -12.89 -14.28
CA ASP A 121 -7.60 -11.73 -15.18
C ASP A 121 -6.72 -10.59 -14.69
N PHE A 122 -6.69 -10.36 -13.39
CA PHE A 122 -5.82 -9.36 -12.77
C PHE A 122 -4.35 -9.79 -12.92
N ALA A 123 -4.03 -11.03 -12.57
CA ALA A 123 -2.66 -11.55 -12.61
C ALA A 123 -2.08 -11.58 -14.03
N GLY A 124 -2.94 -11.83 -15.05
CA GLY A 124 -2.52 -11.86 -16.46
C GLY A 124 -2.19 -10.48 -17.06
N ARG A 125 -2.55 -9.39 -16.36
CA ARG A 125 -2.32 -8.01 -16.81
C ARG A 125 -1.32 -7.29 -15.93
N LEU A 126 -0.26 -7.99 -15.53
CA LEU A 126 0.82 -7.46 -14.71
C LEU A 126 2.14 -7.44 -15.49
N ILE A 127 3.01 -6.55 -15.09
CA ILE A 127 4.41 -6.42 -15.51
C ILE A 127 5.25 -6.71 -14.28
N LEU A 128 6.17 -7.66 -14.38
CA LEU A 128 7.16 -7.92 -13.33
C LEU A 128 8.29 -6.91 -13.46
N LEU A 129 8.83 -6.49 -12.33
CA LEU A 129 10.00 -5.62 -12.30
C LEU A 129 10.95 -6.02 -11.18
N ASP A 130 12.23 -5.73 -11.38
CA ASP A 130 13.28 -5.88 -10.37
C ASP A 130 14.39 -4.89 -10.72
N SER A 131 14.60 -3.90 -9.90
CA SER A 131 15.53 -2.81 -10.15
C SER A 131 16.14 -2.34 -8.83
N THR A 132 17.38 -1.86 -8.89
CA THR A 132 18.06 -1.33 -7.69
C THR A 132 18.51 0.11 -7.94
N TYR A 133 18.20 1.00 -7.02
CA TYR A 133 18.58 2.40 -7.07
C TYR A 133 18.98 2.86 -5.66
N ASP A 134 20.15 3.47 -5.53
CA ASP A 134 20.69 3.99 -4.26
C ASP A 134 20.64 2.98 -3.10
N GLY A 135 20.94 1.71 -3.38
CA GLY A 135 20.91 0.65 -2.37
C GLY A 135 19.52 0.23 -1.93
N ILE A 136 18.48 0.65 -2.66
CA ILE A 136 17.10 0.23 -2.48
C ILE A 136 16.72 -0.66 -3.66
N ARG A 137 16.46 -1.94 -3.40
CA ARG A 137 15.94 -2.85 -4.41
C ARG A 137 14.42 -2.77 -4.42
N VAL A 138 13.85 -2.51 -5.58
CA VAL A 138 12.40 -2.48 -5.82
C VAL A 138 12.06 -3.62 -6.76
N HIS A 139 11.31 -4.59 -6.28
CA HIS A 139 10.90 -5.73 -7.09
C HIS A 139 9.43 -6.08 -6.87
N GLY A 140 8.85 -6.87 -7.77
CA GLY A 140 7.45 -7.27 -7.65
C GLY A 140 6.69 -7.14 -8.95
N ALA A 141 5.47 -6.63 -8.87
CA ALA A 141 4.56 -6.55 -10.01
C ALA A 141 3.77 -5.25 -10.02
N ILE A 142 3.58 -4.69 -11.22
CA ILE A 142 2.73 -3.52 -11.45
C ILE A 142 1.69 -3.83 -12.53
N GLY A 143 0.58 -3.13 -12.54
CA GLY A 143 -0.46 -3.30 -13.57
C GLY A 143 -0.06 -2.72 -14.92
N ARG A 144 -0.46 -3.38 -16.00
CA ARG A 144 -0.45 -2.73 -17.32
C ARG A 144 -1.37 -1.50 -17.30
N SER A 145 -1.22 -0.61 -18.26
CA SER A 145 -2.00 0.63 -18.37
C SER A 145 -3.52 0.43 -18.38
N ASP A 146 -3.99 -0.74 -18.79
CA ASP A 146 -5.40 -1.15 -18.79
C ASP A 146 -5.86 -1.80 -17.48
N ASN A 147 -4.93 -2.16 -16.58
CA ASN A 147 -5.23 -2.79 -15.31
C ASN A 147 -5.25 -1.74 -14.17
N VAL A 148 -6.27 -0.91 -14.17
CA VAL A 148 -6.43 0.21 -13.23
C VAL A 148 -7.69 0.03 -12.37
N ARG A 149 -7.75 0.76 -11.27
CA ARG A 149 -8.87 0.68 -10.30
C ARG A 149 -9.43 2.08 -10.01
N ALA A 150 -10.66 2.12 -9.48
CA ALA A 150 -11.30 3.35 -9.04
C ALA A 150 -10.79 3.85 -7.68
N ASN A 151 -10.00 3.02 -6.99
CA ASN A 151 -9.42 3.37 -5.67
C ASN A 151 -8.04 2.72 -5.50
N ARG A 152 -7.37 3.09 -4.41
CA ARG A 152 -6.00 2.66 -4.10
C ARG A 152 -5.89 1.31 -3.37
N ASN A 153 -6.96 0.55 -3.24
CA ASN A 153 -6.97 -0.68 -2.43
C ASN A 153 -6.06 -1.80 -2.98
N ALA A 154 -5.74 -1.74 -4.28
CA ALA A 154 -4.83 -2.70 -4.93
C ALA A 154 -3.40 -2.15 -5.05
N GLN A 155 -3.04 -1.11 -4.30
CA GLN A 155 -1.66 -0.64 -4.16
C GLN A 155 -1.08 -1.26 -2.89
N ASN A 156 -0.22 -2.25 -3.06
CA ASN A 156 0.40 -2.97 -1.95
C ASN A 156 1.90 -2.75 -1.95
N PHE A 157 2.39 -2.14 -0.87
CA PHE A 157 3.81 -1.88 -0.67
C PHE A 157 4.30 -2.66 0.54
N PHE A 158 5.46 -3.28 0.40
CA PHE A 158 6.10 -4.04 1.46
C PHE A 158 7.54 -3.54 1.63
N ILE A 159 7.98 -3.33 2.86
CA ILE A 159 9.38 -3.03 3.19
C ILE A 159 9.92 -4.17 4.04
N ASN A 160 10.98 -4.84 3.56
CA ASN A 160 11.62 -5.94 4.27
C ASN A 160 10.54 -6.93 4.78
N HIS A 161 9.64 -7.35 3.89
CA HIS A 161 8.50 -8.27 4.09
C HIS A 161 7.35 -7.72 4.96
N ARG A 162 7.38 -6.44 5.35
CA ARG A 162 6.31 -5.83 6.13
C ARG A 162 5.39 -4.97 5.24
N TYR A 163 4.11 -5.23 5.27
CA TYR A 163 3.11 -4.37 4.61
C TYR A 163 3.13 -2.97 5.21
N ILE A 164 3.16 -1.97 4.36
CA ILE A 164 3.15 -0.55 4.76
C ILE A 164 2.17 0.27 3.94
N LYS A 165 1.75 1.38 4.53
CA LYS A 165 1.10 2.50 3.84
C LYS A 165 2.09 3.65 3.80
N SER A 166 2.49 4.06 2.61
CA SER A 166 3.44 5.15 2.41
C SER A 166 2.91 6.13 1.37
N LYS A 167 2.78 7.39 1.76
CA LYS A 167 2.40 8.47 0.84
C LYS A 167 3.46 8.66 -0.26
N THR A 168 4.72 8.55 0.12
CA THR A 168 5.87 8.65 -0.80
C THR A 168 5.84 7.55 -1.87
N ALA A 169 5.62 6.29 -1.45
CA ALA A 169 5.53 5.17 -2.37
C ALA A 169 4.32 5.29 -3.31
N THR A 170 3.17 5.70 -2.77
CA THR A 170 1.96 5.95 -3.54
C THR A 170 2.19 7.05 -4.58
N ALA A 171 2.78 8.19 -4.16
CA ALA A 171 3.07 9.32 -5.05
C ALA A 171 4.04 8.93 -6.17
N ALA A 172 5.10 8.18 -5.85
CA ALA A 172 6.09 7.72 -6.83
C ALA A 172 5.45 6.80 -7.89
N LEU A 173 4.64 5.85 -7.44
CA LEU A 173 3.90 4.95 -8.33
C LEU A 173 2.97 5.74 -9.26
N GLU A 174 2.13 6.60 -8.69
CA GLU A 174 1.13 7.36 -9.46
C GLU A 174 1.81 8.34 -10.44
N GLN A 175 2.90 8.98 -10.02
CA GLN A 175 3.67 9.88 -10.89
C GLN A 175 4.27 9.13 -12.11
N ALA A 176 4.74 7.90 -11.90
CA ALA A 176 5.29 7.08 -13.01
C ALA A 176 4.20 6.75 -14.04
N TYR A 177 2.94 6.67 -13.62
CA TYR A 177 1.81 6.31 -14.48
C TYR A 177 1.11 7.51 -15.16
N VAL A 178 1.48 8.73 -14.86
CA VAL A 178 0.75 9.94 -15.34
C VAL A 178 0.47 9.92 -16.84
N SER A 179 1.43 9.44 -17.67
CA SER A 179 1.30 9.40 -19.13
C SER A 179 0.77 8.06 -19.65
N TYR A 180 0.42 7.11 -18.79
CA TYR A 180 0.09 5.73 -19.18
C TYR A 180 -1.35 5.34 -18.86
N MET A 181 -2.08 6.14 -18.10
CA MET A 181 -3.42 5.78 -17.67
C MET A 181 -4.36 6.99 -17.63
N PRO A 182 -5.69 6.78 -17.72
CA PRO A 182 -6.67 7.86 -17.63
C PRO A 182 -6.64 8.54 -16.25
N GLN A 183 -7.02 9.81 -16.23
CA GLN A 183 -7.27 10.56 -15.01
C GLN A 183 -8.36 9.87 -14.16
N GLU A 184 -8.32 10.07 -12.86
CA GLU A 184 -9.28 9.50 -11.88
C GLU A 184 -9.22 7.97 -11.73
N LYS A 185 -8.21 7.35 -12.31
CA LYS A 185 -7.92 5.92 -12.06
C LYS A 185 -6.61 5.78 -11.30
N TYR A 186 -6.45 4.64 -10.67
CA TYR A 186 -5.27 4.34 -9.85
C TYR A 186 -4.58 3.08 -10.36
N PRO A 187 -3.26 3.12 -10.50
CA PRO A 187 -2.50 1.93 -10.90
C PRO A 187 -2.53 0.90 -9.77
N VAL A 188 -2.37 -0.36 -10.14
CA VAL A 188 -2.29 -1.46 -9.18
C VAL A 188 -0.84 -1.91 -9.03
N CYS A 189 -0.45 -2.34 -7.84
CA CYS A 189 0.89 -2.88 -7.62
C CYS A 189 0.95 -3.85 -6.44
N VAL A 190 1.94 -4.72 -6.50
CA VAL A 190 2.47 -5.49 -5.37
C VAL A 190 3.99 -5.30 -5.43
N LEU A 191 4.50 -4.34 -4.66
CA LEU A 191 5.90 -3.92 -4.71
C LEU A 191 6.59 -4.17 -3.37
N TYR A 192 7.76 -4.78 -3.44
CA TYR A 192 8.65 -5.01 -2.31
C TYR A 192 9.84 -4.08 -2.42
N LEU A 193 10.16 -3.43 -1.32
CA LEU A 193 11.33 -2.57 -1.14
C LEU A 193 12.27 -3.27 -0.15
N GLU A 194 13.43 -3.65 -0.61
CA GLU A 194 14.51 -4.16 0.24
C GLU A 194 15.53 -3.05 0.45
N MET A 195 15.75 -2.69 1.71
CA MET A 195 16.63 -1.58 2.06
C MET A 195 17.20 -1.78 3.46
N ASN A 196 18.30 -1.08 3.75
CA ASN A 196 18.90 -1.11 5.09
C ASN A 196 17.85 -0.68 6.14
N PRO A 197 17.59 -1.52 7.18
CA PRO A 197 16.65 -1.17 8.24
C PRO A 197 16.93 0.17 8.95
N GLU A 198 18.17 0.63 8.97
CA GLU A 198 18.55 1.92 9.57
C GLU A 198 17.97 3.13 8.81
N ARG A 199 17.58 2.94 7.55
CA ARG A 199 16.99 4.00 6.70
C ARG A 199 15.49 4.14 6.88
N VAL A 200 14.85 3.26 7.69
CA VAL A 200 13.39 3.25 7.87
C VAL A 200 13.01 3.01 9.33
N ASP A 201 12.22 3.91 9.90
CA ASP A 201 11.61 3.72 11.20
C ASP A 201 10.19 3.19 11.02
N VAL A 202 9.95 1.97 11.50
CA VAL A 202 8.64 1.31 11.44
C VAL A 202 7.84 1.47 12.75
N ASN A 203 8.42 2.08 13.77
CA ASN A 203 7.79 2.25 15.07
C ASN A 203 7.13 3.64 15.22
N VAL A 204 6.46 4.07 14.18
CA VAL A 204 5.80 5.40 14.11
C VAL A 204 4.36 5.36 14.64
N HIS A 205 3.67 4.24 14.42
CA HIS A 205 2.25 4.09 14.77
C HIS A 205 2.01 2.73 15.44
N PRO A 206 1.12 2.64 16.45
CA PRO A 206 0.87 1.37 17.15
C PRO A 206 0.54 0.18 16.23
N ALA A 207 -0.19 0.42 15.14
CA ALA A 207 -0.49 -0.62 14.14
C ALA A 207 0.71 -0.96 13.24
N LYS A 208 1.79 -0.17 13.29
CA LYS A 208 3.03 -0.37 12.50
C LYS A 208 2.78 -0.47 10.99
N LEU A 209 1.72 0.18 10.53
CA LEU A 209 1.36 0.25 9.10
C LEU A 209 2.03 1.44 8.41
N GLU A 210 2.35 2.48 9.18
CA GLU A 210 3.02 3.67 8.68
C GLU A 210 4.51 3.59 9.01
N VAL A 211 5.32 4.08 8.11
CA VAL A 211 6.78 4.13 8.26
C VAL A 211 7.27 5.54 8.01
N LYS A 212 8.38 5.88 8.63
CA LYS A 212 9.09 7.12 8.38
C LYS A 212 10.47 6.78 7.79
N PHE A 213 10.75 7.33 6.63
CA PHE A 213 12.06 7.20 6.01
C PHE A 213 13.00 8.27 6.53
N SER A 214 14.25 7.92 6.74
CA SER A 214 15.31 8.90 7.06
C SER A 214 15.45 9.94 5.95
N ASN A 215 15.29 9.50 4.69
CA ASN A 215 15.23 10.34 3.51
C ASN A 215 14.21 9.76 2.53
N GLU A 216 13.18 10.53 2.22
CA GLU A 216 12.10 10.09 1.32
C GLU A 216 12.48 10.13 -0.16
N LYS A 217 13.42 11.02 -0.53
CA LYS A 217 13.79 11.24 -1.93
C LYS A 217 14.34 9.97 -2.61
N PRO A 218 15.34 9.24 -2.06
CA PRO A 218 15.79 8.01 -2.69
C PRO A 218 14.70 6.94 -2.82
N VAL A 219 13.78 6.87 -1.86
CA VAL A 219 12.66 5.91 -1.90
C VAL A 219 11.70 6.25 -3.04
N PHE A 220 11.38 7.54 -3.17
CA PHE A 220 10.55 8.02 -4.29
C PHE A 220 11.22 7.70 -5.63
N GLU A 221 12.50 8.07 -5.78
CA GLU A 221 13.25 7.87 -7.02
C GLU A 221 13.39 6.38 -7.38
N ALA A 222 13.68 5.54 -6.40
CA ALA A 222 13.80 4.09 -6.62
C ALA A 222 12.50 3.50 -7.20
N ILE A 223 11.37 3.82 -6.60
CA ILE A 223 10.06 3.35 -7.09
C ILE A 223 9.74 3.96 -8.46
N TYR A 224 9.90 5.27 -8.58
CA TYR A 224 9.57 6.00 -9.81
C TYR A 224 10.34 5.45 -11.02
N TYR A 225 11.67 5.30 -10.90
CA TYR A 225 12.49 4.83 -12.01
C TYR A 225 12.26 3.34 -12.32
N ALA A 226 12.10 2.50 -11.28
CA ALA A 226 11.79 1.07 -11.48
C ALA A 226 10.47 0.87 -12.24
N VAL A 227 9.43 1.59 -11.81
CA VAL A 227 8.09 1.52 -12.43
C VAL A 227 8.14 2.12 -13.84
N ARG A 228 8.76 3.28 -14.00
CA ARG A 228 8.89 3.97 -15.29
C ARG A 228 9.60 3.10 -16.33
N GLN A 229 10.73 2.51 -15.96
CA GLN A 229 11.48 1.60 -16.82
C GLN A 229 10.62 0.39 -17.23
N ALA A 230 9.95 -0.25 -16.27
CA ALA A 230 9.11 -1.41 -16.57
C ALA A 230 7.96 -1.06 -17.52
N LEU A 231 7.34 0.12 -17.36
CA LEU A 231 6.29 0.59 -18.27
C LEU A 231 6.84 0.85 -19.68
N GLU A 232 7.99 1.50 -19.80
CA GLU A 232 8.62 1.80 -21.09
C GLU A 232 8.99 0.54 -21.87
N GLU A 233 9.57 -0.46 -21.19
CA GLU A 233 9.93 -1.75 -21.79
C GLU A 233 8.72 -2.57 -22.24
N ASN A 234 7.60 -2.46 -21.55
CA ASN A 234 6.41 -3.26 -21.79
C ASN A 234 5.29 -2.51 -22.53
N THR A 235 5.48 -1.22 -22.79
CA THR A 235 4.60 -0.48 -23.68
C THR A 235 5.14 -0.64 -25.09
N THR A 236 4.59 -1.59 -25.83
CA THR A 236 4.88 -1.71 -27.26
C THR A 236 4.32 -0.45 -27.93
N ARG A 237 5.14 0.58 -28.10
CA ARG A 237 4.86 1.59 -29.12
C ARG A 237 4.82 0.83 -30.45
N PRO A 238 3.72 0.85 -31.18
CA PRO A 238 3.79 0.39 -32.56
C PRO A 238 4.95 1.16 -33.19
N PRO A 239 5.89 0.51 -33.89
CA PRO A 239 6.95 1.25 -34.53
C PRO A 239 6.28 2.32 -35.40
N LEU A 240 6.69 3.57 -35.25
CA LEU A 240 6.35 4.62 -36.20
C LEU A 240 7.02 4.18 -37.51
N VAL A 241 6.37 3.28 -38.23
CA VAL A 241 6.70 3.03 -39.60
C VAL A 241 6.31 4.33 -40.32
N PRO A 242 7.26 5.12 -40.80
CA PRO A 242 6.90 6.26 -41.59
C PRO A 242 6.09 5.70 -42.76
N ASP A 243 4.88 6.21 -42.90
CA ASP A 243 3.99 5.78 -43.97
C ASP A 243 4.66 6.15 -45.32
N ARG A 244 5.35 5.17 -45.89
CA ARG A 244 6.00 5.32 -47.20
C ARG A 244 5.01 5.39 -48.35
N LYS A 245 3.78 5.76 -48.07
CA LYS A 245 2.78 6.11 -49.08
C LYS A 245 2.55 7.61 -49.20
N ALA A 246 3.50 8.44 -48.83
CA ALA A 246 3.61 9.74 -49.47
C ALA A 246 4.21 9.44 -50.83
N GLY A 247 3.40 9.51 -51.88
CA GLY A 247 3.79 9.20 -53.26
C GLY A 247 5.10 9.88 -53.61
N ALA A 248 6.02 9.11 -54.19
CA ALA A 248 7.21 9.64 -54.75
C ALA A 248 6.85 10.72 -55.77
N PHE A 249 7.03 11.98 -55.44
CA PHE A 249 6.98 13.07 -56.38
C PHE A 249 8.17 12.86 -57.32
N VAL A 250 7.91 12.23 -58.46
CA VAL A 250 8.86 12.17 -59.57
C VAL A 250 8.77 13.51 -60.29
N PRO A 251 9.78 14.37 -60.25
CA PRO A 251 9.75 15.57 -61.07
C PRO A 251 9.82 15.14 -62.55
N SER A 252 8.68 15.28 -63.25
CA SER A 252 8.71 15.16 -64.73
C SER A 252 9.49 16.34 -65.28
N ALA A 253 10.66 16.05 -65.88
CA ALA A 253 11.44 17.01 -66.63
C ALA A 253 10.80 17.20 -67.99
N LYS A 254 10.70 18.44 -68.42
CA LYS A 254 10.37 18.98 -69.74
C LYS A 254 8.96 19.51 -69.88
N GLU A 255 8.82 20.81 -69.61
CA GLU A 255 8.11 21.70 -70.53
C GLU A 255 8.82 23.06 -70.54
N ALA A 256 9.05 23.56 -71.70
CA ALA A 256 9.92 24.69 -71.99
C ALA A 256 9.22 26.02 -71.59
N PHE A 257 10.01 26.91 -71.13
CA PHE A 257 9.70 28.28 -70.77
C PHE A 257 9.40 29.08 -72.04
N VAL A 258 8.22 29.72 -72.19
CA VAL A 258 7.90 30.72 -73.18
C VAL A 258 7.62 32.02 -72.42
N PRO A 259 8.31 33.13 -72.70
CA PRO A 259 8.00 34.40 -72.07
C PRO A 259 6.90 35.12 -72.87
N VAL A 260 5.89 35.64 -72.14
CA VAL A 260 4.92 36.58 -72.73
C VAL A 260 5.00 37.90 -71.97
N GLU A 261 5.13 38.93 -72.81
CA GLU A 261 5.29 40.33 -72.35
C GLU A 261 3.96 40.95 -71.87
N SER A 262 4.20 41.91 -71.02
CA SER A 262 3.44 43.01 -70.51
C SER A 262 2.14 43.42 -71.17
N GLY A 263 1.14 43.72 -70.37
CA GLY A 263 -0.04 44.49 -70.76
C GLY A 263 -0.73 45.13 -69.58
N THR A 264 -0.80 46.43 -69.61
CA THR A 264 -1.23 47.39 -68.60
C THR A 264 -2.71 47.40 -68.29
N ALA A 265 -3.01 47.82 -67.07
CA ALA A 265 -4.05 48.75 -66.57
C ALA A 265 -5.42 48.28 -66.09
N ALA A 266 -5.69 48.80 -64.91
CA ALA A 266 -6.88 49.51 -64.40
C ALA A 266 -7.66 48.84 -63.26
N SER A 267 -7.47 49.40 -62.13
CA SER A 267 -8.32 49.85 -61.00
C SER A 267 -9.66 49.18 -60.73
N SER A 268 -9.87 48.73 -59.57
CA SER A 268 -10.95 49.19 -58.69
C SER A 268 -10.85 48.53 -57.29
N GLY A 269 -11.06 49.32 -56.27
CA GLY A 269 -10.77 49.02 -54.87
C GLY A 269 -11.61 47.98 -54.22
N ARG A 270 -10.99 47.33 -53.29
CA ARG A 270 -11.65 46.73 -52.14
C ARG A 270 -10.75 46.78 -50.90
N ARG A 271 -11.37 47.18 -49.82
CA ARG A 271 -10.79 47.34 -48.48
C ARG A 271 -10.00 46.11 -48.04
N GLN A 272 -8.79 46.34 -47.71
CA GLN A 272 -7.90 45.37 -47.06
C GLN A 272 -8.09 45.46 -45.54
N LEU A 273 -8.67 44.38 -44.99
CA LEU A 273 -8.62 44.15 -43.55
C LEU A 273 -7.30 43.42 -43.28
N SER A 274 -6.35 44.15 -42.73
CA SER A 274 -5.09 43.57 -42.28
C SER A 274 -5.32 42.84 -40.97
N MET A 275 -5.32 41.52 -40.98
CA MET A 275 -5.08 40.72 -39.79
C MET A 275 -3.56 40.51 -39.67
N GLU A 276 -2.97 41.13 -38.71
CA GLU A 276 -1.61 40.81 -38.31
C GLU A 276 -1.58 39.45 -37.60
N PHE A 277 -1.11 38.43 -38.29
CA PHE A 277 -0.68 37.19 -37.65
C PHE A 277 0.77 37.36 -37.20
N GLY A 278 0.97 37.49 -35.91
CA GLY A 278 2.29 37.43 -35.32
C GLY A 278 2.88 36.03 -35.56
N ASN A 279 3.97 36.00 -36.27
CA ASN A 279 4.77 34.82 -36.53
C ASN A 279 5.61 34.52 -35.25
N GLU A 280 5.04 33.77 -34.29
CA GLU A 280 5.83 33.06 -33.32
C GLU A 280 5.76 31.57 -33.59
N ALA A 281 6.85 31.01 -34.05
CA ALA A 281 7.00 29.58 -34.23
C ALA A 281 7.02 28.92 -32.83
N PRO A 282 6.19 27.91 -32.56
CA PRO A 282 6.35 27.15 -31.33
C PRO A 282 7.57 26.26 -31.44
N SER A 283 8.63 26.61 -30.73
CA SER A 283 9.71 25.68 -30.43
C SER A 283 9.10 24.55 -29.62
N GLY A 284 8.97 23.38 -30.23
CA GLY A 284 8.47 22.16 -29.59
C GLY A 284 9.43 21.63 -28.53
N GLY A 285 9.41 22.27 -27.37
CA GLY A 285 9.98 21.69 -26.17
C GLY A 285 8.85 21.02 -25.41
N THR A 286 8.85 19.68 -25.36
CA THR A 286 8.08 18.95 -24.38
C THR A 286 8.52 19.44 -23.00
N ALA A 287 7.74 20.31 -22.39
CA ALA A 287 7.94 20.72 -21.02
C ALA A 287 7.71 19.49 -20.14
N GLN A 288 8.78 18.77 -19.84
CA GLN A 288 8.77 17.77 -18.78
C GLN A 288 8.53 18.56 -17.48
N ILE A 289 7.34 18.47 -16.96
CA ILE A 289 7.03 19.01 -15.64
C ILE A 289 7.80 18.15 -14.64
N ARG A 290 9.01 18.55 -14.32
CA ARG A 290 9.83 17.93 -13.28
C ARG A 290 9.36 18.49 -11.94
N MET A 291 8.30 17.89 -11.42
CA MET A 291 7.83 18.19 -10.07
C MET A 291 8.66 17.38 -9.08
N SER A 292 9.30 18.02 -8.11
CA SER A 292 10.04 17.33 -7.07
C SER A 292 9.11 16.57 -6.14
N ALA A 293 9.64 15.55 -5.46
CA ALA A 293 8.89 14.78 -4.47
C ALA A 293 8.26 15.69 -3.39
N ALA A 294 9.00 16.71 -2.95
CA ALA A 294 8.52 17.66 -1.94
C ALA A 294 7.36 18.52 -2.48
N GLU A 295 7.43 18.98 -3.71
CA GLU A 295 6.36 19.76 -4.36
C GLU A 295 5.10 18.95 -4.59
N TYR A 296 5.25 17.69 -4.99
CA TYR A 296 4.09 16.80 -5.16
C TYR A 296 3.40 16.53 -3.83
N VAL A 297 4.17 16.21 -2.79
CA VAL A 297 3.62 15.94 -1.45
C VAL A 297 2.95 17.21 -0.90
N SER A 298 3.53 18.39 -1.05
CA SER A 298 2.91 19.63 -0.57
C SER A 298 1.63 19.99 -1.33
N ARG A 299 1.56 19.67 -2.63
CA ARG A 299 0.42 20.07 -3.50
C ARG A 299 -0.76 19.11 -3.43
N TYR A 300 -0.50 17.81 -3.21
CA TYR A 300 -1.52 16.77 -3.32
C TYR A 300 -1.77 15.99 -2.01
N ALA A 301 -0.89 16.07 -1.02
CA ALA A 301 -1.11 15.43 0.28
C ALA A 301 -2.01 16.26 1.23
N GLY A 302 -2.35 17.50 0.85
CA GLY A 302 -3.12 18.43 1.68
C GLY A 302 -4.59 18.63 1.29
N ALA A 303 -5.14 17.86 0.34
CA ALA A 303 -6.55 17.99 0.01
C ALA A 303 -7.40 17.13 0.98
N PRO A 304 -8.27 17.74 1.78
CA PRO A 304 -9.15 16.96 2.66
C PRO A 304 -10.16 16.18 1.80
N SER A 305 -10.28 14.89 2.06
CA SER A 305 -11.38 14.10 1.51
C SER A 305 -12.70 14.65 2.10
N THR A 306 -13.50 15.28 1.26
CA THR A 306 -14.85 15.74 1.64
C THR A 306 -15.74 14.51 1.88
N GLY A 307 -16.12 14.31 3.11
CA GLY A 307 -17.20 13.40 3.45
C GLY A 307 -16.93 12.49 4.62
N VAL A 308 -17.01 13.02 5.77
CA VAL A 308 -17.57 12.59 7.05
C VAL A 308 -17.01 13.57 8.09
N ARG A 309 -17.87 14.34 8.71
CA ARG A 309 -17.50 15.16 9.87
C ARG A 309 -17.28 14.24 11.07
N ASP A 310 -16.05 14.07 11.47
CA ASP A 310 -15.73 13.56 12.80
C ASP A 310 -16.00 14.66 13.84
N PRO A 311 -16.57 14.34 14.99
CA PRO A 311 -16.76 15.32 16.05
C PRO A 311 -15.43 15.82 16.62
N GLU A 312 -15.42 17.07 17.01
CA GLU A 312 -14.28 17.89 17.43
C GLU A 312 -13.37 17.28 18.51
N PRO A 313 -12.08 17.65 18.54
CA PRO A 313 -11.07 17.04 19.43
C PRO A 313 -11.11 17.47 20.91
N GLN A 314 -12.16 18.15 21.37
CA GLN A 314 -12.21 18.60 22.77
C GLN A 314 -12.34 17.46 23.80
N ALA A 315 -12.90 16.31 23.40
CA ALA A 315 -13.04 15.15 24.30
C ALA A 315 -11.73 14.39 24.54
N THR A 316 -10.74 14.54 23.66
CA THR A 316 -9.48 13.79 23.74
C THR A 316 -8.51 14.41 24.77
N VAL A 317 -8.51 15.71 24.89
CA VAL A 317 -7.64 16.42 25.84
C VAL A 317 -8.09 16.21 27.30
N GLN A 318 -9.40 16.19 27.54
CA GLN A 318 -9.93 15.92 28.88
C GLN A 318 -9.65 14.47 29.33
N ARG A 319 -9.78 13.49 28.44
CA ARG A 319 -9.47 12.09 28.76
C ARG A 319 -8.00 11.87 29.09
N SER A 320 -7.10 12.53 28.39
CA SER A 320 -5.66 12.42 28.64
C SER A 320 -5.27 13.01 30.00
N GLN A 321 -5.97 14.06 30.45
CA GLN A 321 -5.75 14.68 31.76
C GLN A 321 -6.31 13.81 32.90
N GLU A 322 -7.46 13.19 32.70
CA GLU A 322 -8.05 12.28 33.70
C GLU A 322 -7.23 11.00 33.85
N GLU A 323 -6.70 10.44 32.75
CA GLU A 323 -5.80 9.27 32.81
C GLU A 323 -4.48 9.58 33.50
N ALA A 324 -3.93 10.77 33.28
CA ALA A 324 -2.70 11.21 33.95
C ALA A 324 -2.91 11.42 35.45
N GLN A 325 -4.05 11.97 35.86
CA GLN A 325 -4.39 12.13 37.27
C GLN A 325 -4.64 10.79 37.97
N MET A 326 -5.28 9.84 37.28
CA MET A 326 -5.52 8.51 37.81
C MET A 326 -4.23 7.71 37.99
N LEU A 327 -3.26 7.87 37.09
CA LEU A 327 -1.94 7.25 37.19
C LEU A 327 -1.13 7.82 38.37
N GLN A 328 -1.20 9.13 38.61
CA GLN A 328 -0.55 9.75 39.77
C GLN A 328 -1.18 9.27 41.10
N GLN A 329 -2.49 9.08 41.12
CA GLN A 329 -3.17 8.60 42.32
C GLN A 329 -2.85 7.13 42.66
N VAL A 330 -2.68 6.28 41.64
CA VAL A 330 -2.24 4.89 41.80
C VAL A 330 -0.79 4.82 42.30
N GLN A 331 0.11 5.68 41.80
CA GLN A 331 1.49 5.73 42.25
C GLN A 331 1.61 6.21 43.70
N SER A 332 0.77 7.14 44.16
CA SER A 332 0.78 7.60 45.54
C SER A 332 0.26 6.53 46.51
N LEU A 333 -0.70 5.72 46.11
CA LEU A 333 -1.20 4.60 46.90
C LEU A 333 -0.21 3.44 47.02
N GLN A 334 0.63 3.23 46.00
CA GLN A 334 1.68 2.19 46.06
C GLN A 334 2.86 2.57 46.95
N GLN A 335 3.09 3.85 47.23
CA GLN A 335 4.17 4.31 48.12
C GLN A 335 3.79 4.24 49.60
N VAL A 336 2.52 4.07 49.94
CA VAL A 336 2.06 4.08 51.34
C VAL A 336 2.00 2.69 51.97
N GLN A 337 1.99 1.62 51.19
CA GLN A 337 1.85 0.25 51.72
C GLN A 337 3.10 -0.38 52.41
N PRO A 338 4.36 0.01 52.10
CA PRO A 338 5.50 -0.63 52.79
C PRO A 338 5.71 -0.20 54.26
N LEU A 339 5.13 0.92 54.68
CA LEU A 339 5.39 1.43 56.05
C LEU A 339 4.48 0.86 57.14
N GLN A 340 3.33 0.29 56.78
CA GLN A 340 2.44 -0.29 57.79
C GLN A 340 2.75 -1.76 58.13
N GLN A 341 3.45 -2.50 57.27
CA GLN A 341 3.83 -3.89 57.56
C GLN A 341 5.09 -4.03 58.41
N VAL A 342 5.89 -2.99 58.56
CA VAL A 342 7.12 -3.06 59.38
C VAL A 342 6.83 -2.76 60.85
N GLN A 343 5.75 -2.03 61.17
CA GLN A 343 5.41 -1.72 62.57
C GLN A 343 4.67 -2.84 63.33
N SER A 344 4.09 -3.82 62.61
CA SER A 344 3.40 -4.95 63.27
C SER A 344 4.30 -6.13 63.61
N LEU A 345 5.57 -6.15 63.19
CA LEU A 345 6.54 -7.22 63.48
C LEU A 345 7.52 -6.89 64.62
N GLN A 346 7.40 -5.70 65.24
CA GLN A 346 8.26 -5.34 66.41
C GLN A 346 7.53 -5.42 67.76
N GLN A 347 6.34 -6.02 67.84
CA GLN A 347 5.59 -6.17 69.12
C GLN A 347 5.19 -7.64 69.38
N VAL A 348 6.10 -8.61 69.14
CA VAL A 348 5.96 -9.98 69.67
C VAL A 348 7.30 -10.42 70.30
#